data_877df687034c6e44d91c7f4138da2f71
#
_entry.id   877df687034c6e44d91c7f4138da2f71
#
_cell.length_a   1.000
_cell.length_b   1.000
_cell.length_c   1.000
_cell.angle_alpha   90.00
_cell.angle_beta   90.00
_cell.angle_gamma   90.00
#
_symmetry.space_group_name_H-M   'P 1'
#
loop_
_entity.id
_entity.type
_entity.pdbx_description
1 polymer ?
#
loop_
_entity_poly.entity_id
_entity_poly.type
_entity_poly.pdbx_seq_one_letter_code
_entity_poly.pdbx_strand_id
1 'polypeptide(L)'
;MKSILILILTIYIQLVVITPLVFANGKATDAVSDQVRCKVCGMFVAKYPNWLAKIHYVDPTQVNFFDGVKDMMVFYFNPERYDGAPRAAIKDLFVKDYYSLTWLSAIDALYVIGSDVYGPMGHELIPFRSKEAAESFLQDHHGTEIITFGEITPELIDSLRAGQKMR
;
A
#
# COMPACT_ATOMS: atom_id res chain seq x y z
N MET A 1 -56.50 33.73 7.27
CA MET A 1 -55.21 33.89 7.97
C MET A 1 -54.68 32.58 8.54
N LYS A 2 -55.48 31.74 9.24
CA LYS A 2 -55.02 30.48 9.81
C LYS A 2 -54.52 29.46 8.76
N SER A 3 -55.17 29.36 7.58
CA SER A 3 -54.80 28.43 6.51
C SER A 3 -53.47 28.79 5.83
N ILE A 4 -53.16 30.07 5.68
CA ILE A 4 -51.89 30.54 5.09
C ILE A 4 -50.73 30.27 6.05
N LEU A 5 -50.96 30.41 7.36
CA LEU A 5 -49.93 30.14 8.37
C LEU A 5 -49.54 28.66 8.42
N ILE A 6 -50.50 27.76 8.24
CA ILE A 6 -50.29 26.29 8.20
C ILE A 6 -49.53 25.92 6.94
N LEU A 7 -49.82 26.54 5.79
CA LEU A 7 -49.12 26.27 4.53
C LEU A 7 -47.63 26.70 4.57
N ILE A 8 -47.36 27.86 5.20
CA ILE A 8 -45.96 28.34 5.40
C ILE A 8 -45.20 27.44 6.35
N LEU A 9 -45.85 26.94 7.42
CA LEU A 9 -45.24 26.05 8.40
C LEU A 9 -44.88 24.69 7.79
N THR A 10 -45.75 24.15 6.91
CA THR A 10 -45.47 22.87 6.21
C THR A 10 -44.35 22.99 5.20
N ILE A 11 -44.21 24.11 4.49
CA ILE A 11 -43.13 24.38 3.56
C ILE A 11 -41.78 24.52 4.31
N TYR A 12 -41.80 25.15 5.49
CA TYR A 12 -40.60 25.32 6.30
C TYR A 12 -40.08 23.99 6.87
N ILE A 13 -40.98 23.07 7.25
CA ILE A 13 -40.63 21.74 7.75
C ILE A 13 -40.03 20.87 6.64
N GLN A 14 -40.46 21.03 5.39
CA GLN A 14 -39.91 20.28 4.27
C GLN A 14 -38.51 20.79 3.82
N LEU A 15 -38.21 22.08 4.09
CA LEU A 15 -36.87 22.64 3.72
C LEU A 15 -35.75 22.24 4.68
N VAL A 16 -36.11 21.82 5.91
CA VAL A 16 -35.11 21.46 6.95
C VAL A 16 -34.65 20.00 6.85
N VAL A 17 -35.35 19.14 6.09
CA VAL A 17 -35.09 17.69 6.05
C VAL A 17 -34.12 17.27 4.92
N ILE A 18 -33.73 18.18 4.00
CA ILE A 18 -32.76 17.89 2.95
C ILE A 18 -31.41 18.51 3.31
N THR A 19 -30.86 18.13 4.45
CA THR A 19 -29.41 18.21 4.61
C THR A 19 -28.83 16.96 3.96
N PRO A 20 -28.06 17.07 2.86
CA PRO A 20 -27.30 15.91 2.39
C PRO A 20 -26.37 15.54 3.54
N LEU A 21 -26.49 14.31 4.02
CA LEU A 21 -25.41 13.70 4.79
C LEU A 21 -24.22 13.64 3.84
N VAL A 22 -23.38 14.67 3.90
CA VAL A 22 -22.05 14.63 3.33
C VAL A 22 -21.30 13.60 4.18
N PHE A 23 -21.33 12.34 3.73
CA PHE A 23 -20.31 11.40 4.17
C PHE A 23 -19.00 12.02 3.70
N ALA A 24 -18.32 12.69 4.62
CA ALA A 24 -16.91 12.94 4.45
C ALA A 24 -16.28 11.55 4.28
N ASN A 25 -16.08 11.14 3.03
CA ASN A 25 -15.11 10.11 2.72
C ASN A 25 -13.79 10.68 3.23
N GLY A 26 -13.51 10.40 4.49
CA GLY A 26 -12.19 10.58 5.06
C GLY A 26 -11.27 9.75 4.20
N LYS A 27 -10.64 10.41 3.21
CA LYS A 27 -9.46 9.89 2.58
C LYS A 27 -8.53 9.61 3.75
N ALA A 28 -8.42 8.35 4.13
CA ALA A 28 -7.46 7.93 5.14
C ALA A 28 -6.14 8.56 4.69
N THR A 29 -5.68 9.56 5.43
CA THR A 29 -4.45 10.26 5.07
C THR A 29 -3.37 9.21 5.14
N ASP A 30 -2.79 8.87 3.99
CA ASP A 30 -1.62 7.98 3.85
C ASP A 30 -0.36 8.58 4.51
N ALA A 31 -0.54 9.64 5.30
CA ALA A 31 0.52 10.34 5.97
C ALA A 31 1.10 9.46 7.08
N VAL A 32 2.23 8.87 6.77
CA VAL A 32 3.07 8.19 7.75
C VAL A 32 3.86 9.26 8.51
N SER A 33 3.90 9.16 9.84
CA SER A 33 4.71 10.08 10.65
C SER A 33 6.19 10.03 10.24
N ASP A 34 6.84 11.20 10.21
CA ASP A 34 8.27 11.35 9.88
C ASP A 34 9.20 10.56 10.81
N GLN A 35 8.69 10.12 11.96
CA GLN A 35 9.45 9.33 12.94
C GLN A 35 9.39 7.81 12.67
N VAL A 36 8.50 7.35 11.79
CA VAL A 36 8.34 5.92 11.50
C VAL A 36 9.54 5.42 10.71
N ARG A 37 10.13 4.34 11.21
CA ARG A 37 11.27 3.67 10.59
C ARG A 37 10.88 2.31 10.03
N CYS A 38 11.47 1.98 8.89
CA CYS A 38 11.43 0.62 8.35
C CYS A 38 12.06 -0.35 9.36
N LYS A 39 11.34 -1.42 9.68
CA LYS A 39 11.81 -2.44 10.64
C LYS A 39 13.05 -3.21 10.17
N VAL A 40 13.29 -3.25 8.86
CA VAL A 40 14.39 -4.02 8.25
C VAL A 40 15.64 -3.18 8.08
N CYS A 41 15.55 -2.02 7.42
CA CYS A 41 16.71 -1.20 7.08
C CYS A 41 16.89 0.04 8.00
N GLY A 42 15.89 0.38 8.80
CA GLY A 42 15.94 1.51 9.73
C GLY A 42 15.72 2.89 9.10
N MET A 43 15.50 2.98 7.79
CA MET A 43 15.24 4.25 7.11
C MET A 43 13.90 4.86 7.51
N PHE A 44 13.81 6.19 7.49
CA PHE A 44 12.55 6.91 7.70
C PHE A 44 11.65 6.72 6.47
N VAL A 45 10.58 5.96 6.62
CA VAL A 45 9.71 5.56 5.51
C VAL A 45 8.97 6.73 4.86
N ALA A 46 8.66 7.79 5.62
CA ALA A 46 8.01 8.99 5.12
C ALA A 46 8.81 9.71 4.02
N LYS A 47 10.12 9.47 3.91
CA LYS A 47 10.97 9.99 2.84
C LYS A 47 10.71 9.33 1.48
N TYR A 48 10.01 8.21 1.47
CA TYR A 48 9.76 7.40 0.27
C TYR A 48 8.27 7.13 0.06
N PRO A 49 7.42 8.17 -0.03
CA PRO A 49 5.97 8.02 0.01
C PRO A 49 5.41 7.19 -1.14
N ASN A 50 6.10 7.15 -2.28
CA ASN A 50 5.69 6.38 -3.46
C ASN A 50 6.03 4.90 -3.36
N TRP A 51 6.93 4.53 -2.45
CA TRP A 51 7.44 3.17 -2.27
C TRP A 51 6.85 2.45 -1.07
N LEU A 52 5.99 3.13 -0.31
CA LEU A 52 5.46 2.60 0.93
C LEU A 52 4.81 1.23 0.76
N ALA A 53 5.19 0.33 1.64
CA ALA A 53 4.49 -0.92 1.89
C ALA A 53 4.11 -1.01 3.37
N LYS A 54 3.06 -1.76 3.71
CA LYS A 54 2.63 -1.90 5.10
C LYS A 54 2.04 -3.26 5.40
N ILE A 55 2.21 -3.68 6.66
CA ILE A 55 1.62 -4.88 7.24
C ILE A 55 0.65 -4.46 8.34
N HIS A 56 -0.58 -4.93 8.24
CA HIS A 56 -1.59 -4.84 9.29
C HIS A 56 -1.66 -6.18 10.04
N TYR A 57 -1.87 -6.10 11.33
CA TYR A 57 -2.01 -7.26 12.20
C TYR A 57 -3.47 -7.50 12.58
N VAL A 58 -3.74 -8.66 13.18
CA VAL A 58 -5.05 -8.97 13.78
C VAL A 58 -5.41 -7.93 14.84
N ASP A 59 -4.43 -7.46 15.60
CA ASP A 59 -4.58 -6.27 16.44
C ASP A 59 -4.59 -5.01 15.54
N PRO A 60 -5.74 -4.31 15.42
CA PRO A 60 -5.87 -3.18 14.50
C PRO A 60 -5.05 -1.95 14.91
N THR A 61 -4.52 -1.92 16.13
CA THR A 61 -3.65 -0.83 16.60
C THR A 61 -2.21 -0.99 16.10
N GLN A 62 -1.86 -2.18 15.61
CA GLN A 62 -0.53 -2.49 15.13
C GLN A 62 -0.43 -2.39 13.61
N VAL A 63 0.52 -1.60 13.15
CA VAL A 63 0.90 -1.49 11.75
C VAL A 63 2.40 -1.28 11.62
N ASN A 64 3.02 -2.01 10.72
CA ASN A 64 4.41 -1.78 10.32
C ASN A 64 4.46 -1.21 8.92
N PHE A 65 5.25 -0.16 8.73
CA PHE A 65 5.53 0.44 7.43
C PHE A 65 6.95 0.12 6.98
N PHE A 66 7.11 0.03 5.67
CA PHE A 66 8.38 -0.24 4.99
C PHE A 66 8.57 0.75 3.85
N ASP A 67 9.81 1.02 3.53
CA ASP A 67 10.23 1.92 2.45
C ASP A 67 10.28 1.25 1.06
N GLY A 68 9.92 -0.04 0.97
CA GLY A 68 9.80 -0.80 -0.25
C GLY A 68 9.15 -2.17 -0.02
N VAL A 69 8.70 -2.79 -1.10
CA VAL A 69 8.09 -4.12 -1.08
C VAL A 69 9.10 -5.18 -0.66
N LYS A 70 10.34 -5.07 -1.16
CA LYS A 70 11.43 -5.99 -0.81
C LYS A 70 11.63 -6.08 0.71
N ASP A 71 11.76 -4.93 1.40
CA ASP A 71 11.95 -4.93 2.84
C ASP A 71 10.70 -5.43 3.59
N MET A 72 9.49 -5.14 3.09
CA MET A 72 8.28 -5.77 3.62
C MET A 72 8.33 -7.30 3.51
N MET A 73 8.81 -7.84 2.39
CA MET A 73 8.91 -9.29 2.19
C MET A 73 10.02 -9.93 3.04
N VAL A 74 11.15 -9.24 3.22
CA VAL A 74 12.20 -9.66 4.18
C VAL A 74 11.60 -9.85 5.58
N PHE A 75 10.81 -8.87 6.01
CA PHE A 75 10.12 -8.94 7.31
C PHE A 75 9.05 -10.04 7.32
N TYR A 76 8.23 -10.14 6.29
CA TYR A 76 7.14 -11.10 6.18
C TYR A 76 7.61 -12.55 6.29
N PHE A 77 8.75 -12.88 5.70
CA PHE A 77 9.33 -14.24 5.80
C PHE A 77 9.92 -14.55 7.18
N ASN A 78 10.40 -13.54 7.89
CA ASN A 78 11.06 -13.75 9.19
C ASN A 78 10.84 -12.56 10.15
N PRO A 79 9.56 -12.31 10.57
CA PRO A 79 9.23 -11.13 11.38
C PRO A 79 9.92 -11.12 12.74
N GLU A 80 10.13 -12.28 13.34
CA GLU A 80 10.73 -12.43 14.68
C GLU A 80 12.18 -11.91 14.71
N ARG A 81 12.90 -11.99 13.59
CA ARG A 81 14.25 -11.45 13.44
C ARG A 81 14.29 -9.92 13.60
N TYR A 82 13.18 -9.24 13.41
CA TYR A 82 13.02 -7.79 13.40
C TYR A 82 12.09 -7.29 14.51
N ASP A 83 12.04 -8.03 15.62
CA ASP A 83 11.18 -7.74 16.78
C ASP A 83 9.71 -7.54 16.38
N GLY A 84 9.26 -8.31 15.40
CA GLY A 84 7.88 -8.32 14.94
C GLY A 84 7.05 -9.40 15.63
N ALA A 85 5.73 -9.21 15.62
CA ALA A 85 4.80 -10.27 16.02
C ALA A 85 4.91 -11.46 15.05
N PRO A 86 4.61 -12.70 15.53
CA PRO A 86 4.68 -13.88 14.70
C PRO A 86 3.88 -13.73 13.40
N ARG A 87 4.34 -14.37 12.32
CA ARG A 87 3.68 -14.33 11.00
C ARG A 87 2.19 -14.66 11.05
N ALA A 88 1.77 -15.55 11.94
CA ALA A 88 0.36 -15.90 12.15
C ALA A 88 -0.50 -14.75 12.65
N ALA A 89 0.09 -13.69 13.21
CA ALA A 89 -0.62 -12.47 13.63
C ALA A 89 -0.79 -11.46 12.50
N ILE A 90 -0.15 -11.67 11.34
CA ILE A 90 -0.29 -10.81 10.17
C ILE A 90 -1.68 -11.07 9.57
N LYS A 91 -2.42 -9.98 9.34
CA LYS A 91 -3.76 -10.01 8.76
C LYS A 91 -3.73 -9.63 7.28
N ASP A 92 -3.23 -8.44 6.98
CA ASP A 92 -3.26 -7.88 5.63
C ASP A 92 -1.91 -7.26 5.28
N LEU A 93 -1.55 -7.34 4.00
CA LEU A 93 -0.37 -6.69 3.43
C LEU A 93 -0.80 -5.75 2.31
N PHE A 94 -0.25 -4.54 2.30
CA PHE A 94 -0.55 -3.54 1.27
C PHE A 94 0.73 -2.96 0.68
N VAL A 95 0.66 -2.66 -0.60
CA VAL A 95 1.72 -2.02 -1.38
C VAL A 95 1.15 -0.83 -2.15
N LYS A 96 2.01 0.07 -2.61
CA LYS A 96 1.60 1.18 -3.51
C LYS A 96 1.71 0.70 -4.95
N ASP A 97 0.60 0.79 -5.70
CA ASP A 97 0.65 0.63 -7.16
C ASP A 97 1.59 1.68 -7.76
N TYR A 98 2.49 1.26 -8.64
CA TYR A 98 3.58 2.10 -9.13
C TYR A 98 3.10 3.34 -9.88
N TYR A 99 2.08 3.23 -10.72
CA TYR A 99 1.59 4.36 -11.51
C TYR A 99 0.56 5.21 -10.78
N SER A 100 -0.40 4.59 -10.12
CA SER A 100 -1.48 5.35 -9.46
C SER A 100 -1.14 5.83 -8.06
N LEU A 101 -0.10 5.29 -7.45
CA LEU A 101 0.31 5.54 -6.06
C LEU A 101 -0.80 5.26 -5.04
N THR A 102 -1.79 4.46 -5.42
CA THR A 102 -2.86 4.03 -4.51
C THR A 102 -2.51 2.71 -3.84
N TRP A 103 -3.07 2.49 -2.66
CA TRP A 103 -2.90 1.22 -1.97
C TRP A 103 -3.62 0.08 -2.71
N LEU A 104 -2.96 -1.05 -2.77
CA LEU A 104 -3.56 -2.31 -3.21
C LEU A 104 -3.13 -3.45 -2.28
N SER A 105 -3.92 -4.52 -2.25
CA SER A 105 -3.55 -5.74 -1.54
C SER A 105 -2.27 -6.32 -2.18
N ALA A 106 -1.27 -6.60 -1.35
CA ALA A 106 -0.03 -7.20 -1.84
C ALA A 106 -0.27 -8.60 -2.44
N ILE A 107 -1.28 -9.32 -1.96
CA ILE A 107 -1.61 -10.67 -2.44
C ILE A 107 -2.18 -10.61 -3.87
N ASP A 108 -2.94 -9.55 -4.18
CA ASP A 108 -3.59 -9.37 -5.48
C ASP A 108 -2.72 -8.61 -6.50
N ALA A 109 -1.59 -8.08 -6.07
CA ALA A 109 -0.66 -7.34 -6.92
C ALA A 109 0.12 -8.28 -7.85
N LEU A 110 0.46 -7.74 -9.03
CA LEU A 110 1.49 -8.27 -9.91
C LEU A 110 2.78 -7.50 -9.69
N TYR A 111 3.91 -8.17 -9.75
CA TYR A 111 5.21 -7.55 -9.49
C TYR A 111 6.14 -7.72 -10.69
N VAL A 112 6.73 -6.61 -11.15
CA VAL A 112 7.82 -6.67 -12.13
C VAL A 112 9.14 -6.71 -11.38
N ILE A 113 10.03 -7.63 -11.78
CA ILE A 113 11.38 -7.77 -11.27
C ILE A 113 12.42 -7.54 -12.38
N GLY A 114 13.66 -7.24 -11.98
CA GLY A 114 14.79 -7.10 -12.90
C GLY A 114 14.78 -5.83 -13.75
N SER A 115 13.92 -4.85 -13.44
CA SER A 115 13.86 -3.57 -14.17
C SER A 115 15.07 -2.67 -13.89
N ASP A 116 15.18 -1.58 -14.66
CA ASP A 116 16.15 -0.50 -14.44
C ASP A 116 15.68 0.54 -13.42
N VAL A 117 14.48 0.38 -12.88
CA VAL A 117 13.93 1.21 -11.81
C VAL A 117 14.38 0.68 -10.45
N TYR A 118 15.00 1.56 -9.67
CA TYR A 118 15.50 1.24 -8.34
C TYR A 118 14.58 1.84 -7.27
N GLY A 119 14.25 1.02 -6.28
CA GLY A 119 13.64 1.48 -5.05
C GLY A 119 14.68 2.10 -4.08
N PRO A 120 14.24 2.50 -2.88
CA PRO A 120 15.11 3.11 -1.87
C PRO A 120 16.35 2.27 -1.51
N MET A 121 16.23 0.95 -1.58
CA MET A 121 17.27 -0.01 -1.27
C MET A 121 17.79 -0.81 -2.50
N GLY A 122 17.81 -0.19 -3.69
CA GLY A 122 18.31 -0.81 -4.92
C GLY A 122 17.21 -1.59 -5.68
N HIS A 123 17.56 -2.75 -6.23
CA HIS A 123 16.57 -3.57 -6.96
C HIS A 123 15.35 -3.89 -6.11
N GLU A 124 14.18 -3.83 -6.74
CA GLU A 124 12.91 -3.85 -6.04
C GLU A 124 11.87 -4.73 -6.76
N LEU A 125 10.82 -5.08 -6.04
CA LEU A 125 9.60 -5.67 -6.56
C LEU A 125 8.65 -4.51 -6.90
N ILE A 126 8.39 -4.26 -8.17
CA ILE A 126 7.57 -3.11 -8.60
C ILE A 126 6.12 -3.55 -8.72
N PRO A 127 5.19 -3.07 -7.84
CA PRO A 127 3.83 -3.58 -7.79
C PRO A 127 2.88 -2.86 -8.75
N PHE A 128 1.99 -3.65 -9.37
CA PHE A 128 0.96 -3.19 -10.29
C PHE A 128 -0.39 -3.80 -9.97
N ARG A 129 -1.45 -3.01 -10.16
CA ARG A 129 -2.84 -3.44 -10.03
C ARG A 129 -3.33 -4.25 -11.22
N SER A 130 -2.86 -3.95 -12.42
CA SER A 130 -3.32 -4.59 -13.65
C SER A 130 -2.17 -5.21 -14.43
N LYS A 131 -2.50 -6.24 -15.20
CA LYS A 131 -1.57 -6.94 -16.06
C LYS A 131 -1.03 -6.04 -17.17
N GLU A 132 -1.90 -5.22 -17.74
CA GLU A 132 -1.55 -4.29 -18.82
C GLU A 132 -0.51 -3.26 -18.36
N ALA A 133 -0.67 -2.74 -17.13
CA ALA A 133 0.29 -1.81 -16.54
C ALA A 133 1.64 -2.50 -16.27
N ALA A 134 1.61 -3.74 -15.76
CA ALA A 134 2.83 -4.52 -15.52
C ALA A 134 3.57 -4.86 -16.83
N GLU A 135 2.84 -5.24 -17.88
CA GLU A 135 3.41 -5.55 -19.20
C GLU A 135 4.02 -4.30 -19.86
N SER A 136 3.34 -3.15 -19.79
CA SER A 136 3.89 -1.88 -20.30
C SER A 136 5.18 -1.52 -19.57
N PHE A 137 5.16 -1.55 -18.24
CA PHE A 137 6.34 -1.26 -17.42
C PHE A 137 7.49 -2.24 -17.71
N LEU A 138 7.20 -3.52 -17.83
CA LEU A 138 8.22 -4.55 -18.14
C LEU A 138 8.97 -4.22 -19.44
N GLN A 139 8.26 -3.76 -20.47
CA GLN A 139 8.84 -3.37 -21.76
C GLN A 139 9.62 -2.05 -21.64
N ASP A 140 9.01 -1.01 -21.04
CA ASP A 140 9.56 0.33 -20.98
C ASP A 140 10.81 0.41 -20.07
N HIS A 141 10.89 -0.44 -19.05
CA HIS A 141 11.92 -0.46 -18.03
C HIS A 141 12.80 -1.72 -18.05
N HIS A 142 12.78 -2.44 -19.16
CA HIS A 142 13.64 -3.63 -19.36
C HIS A 142 13.51 -4.67 -18.24
N GLY A 143 12.28 -4.82 -17.69
CA GLY A 143 12.00 -5.83 -16.67
C GLY A 143 12.26 -7.24 -17.16
N THR A 144 12.58 -8.14 -16.25
CA THR A 144 12.88 -9.54 -16.59
C THR A 144 11.62 -10.40 -16.59
N GLU A 145 10.75 -10.21 -15.60
CA GLU A 145 9.60 -11.09 -15.39
C GLU A 145 8.49 -10.36 -14.62
N ILE A 146 7.24 -10.82 -14.84
CA ILE A 146 6.07 -10.44 -14.04
C ILE A 146 5.72 -11.66 -13.18
N ILE A 147 5.71 -11.47 -11.88
CA ILE A 147 5.40 -12.52 -10.91
C ILE A 147 4.21 -12.14 -10.02
N THR A 148 3.56 -13.16 -9.44
CA THR A 148 2.52 -13.01 -8.44
C THR A 148 3.12 -13.03 -7.03
N PHE A 149 2.32 -12.66 -6.02
CA PHE A 149 2.73 -12.74 -4.62
C PHE A 149 3.22 -14.12 -4.20
N GLY A 150 2.54 -15.19 -4.68
CA GLY A 150 2.88 -16.58 -4.34
C GLY A 150 4.22 -17.05 -4.90
N GLU A 151 4.76 -16.36 -5.90
CA GLU A 151 6.06 -16.67 -6.51
C GLU A 151 7.21 -15.91 -5.85
N ILE A 152 6.94 -14.99 -4.93
CA ILE A 152 7.98 -14.32 -4.15
C ILE A 152 8.52 -15.29 -3.09
N THR A 153 9.79 -15.70 -3.25
CA THR A 153 10.47 -16.61 -2.33
C THR A 153 11.56 -15.91 -1.53
N PRO A 154 12.00 -16.48 -0.39
CA PRO A 154 13.15 -15.96 0.35
C PRO A 154 14.41 -15.83 -0.51
N GLU A 155 14.66 -16.79 -1.40
CA GLU A 155 15.85 -16.81 -2.29
C GLU A 155 15.79 -15.66 -3.30
N LEU A 156 14.60 -15.38 -3.87
CA LEU A 156 14.38 -14.21 -4.73
C LEU A 156 14.71 -12.91 -3.98
N ILE A 157 14.19 -12.77 -2.75
CA ILE A 157 14.43 -11.60 -1.92
C ILE A 157 15.92 -11.45 -1.59
N ASP A 158 16.61 -12.53 -1.25
CA ASP A 158 18.05 -12.52 -0.96
C ASP A 158 18.87 -12.11 -2.19
N SER A 159 18.47 -12.55 -3.39
CA SER A 159 19.14 -12.16 -4.62
C SER A 159 18.97 -10.67 -4.94
N LEU A 160 17.75 -10.11 -4.76
CA LEU A 160 17.49 -8.68 -4.90
C LEU A 160 18.31 -7.84 -3.89
N ARG A 161 18.45 -8.33 -2.66
CA ARG A 161 19.26 -7.68 -1.61
C ARG A 161 20.76 -7.72 -1.92
N ALA A 162 21.24 -8.78 -2.55
CA ALA A 162 22.63 -8.89 -3.00
C ALA A 162 22.95 -7.98 -4.21
N GLY A 163 21.95 -7.20 -4.69
CA GLY A 163 22.12 -6.31 -5.84
C GLY A 163 22.21 -7.07 -7.17
N GLN A 164 21.79 -8.34 -7.21
CA GLN A 164 21.74 -9.11 -8.44
C GLN A 164 20.58 -8.62 -9.29
N LYS A 165 20.88 -8.16 -10.49
CA LYS A 165 19.86 -7.99 -11.52
C LYS A 165 19.46 -9.39 -11.96
N MET A 166 18.22 -9.76 -11.67
CA MET A 166 17.65 -11.02 -12.14
C MET A 166 17.78 -11.08 -13.67
N ARG A 167 18.52 -12.03 -14.16
CA ARG A 167 18.70 -12.29 -15.60
C ARG A 167 17.81 -13.46 -16.02
#